data_55eaba82b65bcb91db400fcc0e924e8b
#
_entry.id   55eaba82b65bcb91db400fcc0e924e8b
#
_cell.length_a   1.000
_cell.length_b   1.000
_cell.length_c   1.000
_cell.angle_alpha   90.00
_cell.angle_beta   90.00
_cell.angle_gamma   90.00
#
_symmetry.space_group_name_H-M   'P 1'
#
loop_
_entity.id
_entity.type
_entity.pdbx_description
1 polymer ?
#
loop_
_entity_poly.entity_id
_entity_poly.type
_entity_poly.pdbx_seq_one_letter_code
_entity_poly.pdbx_strand_id
1 'polypeptide(L)'
;MFSNKDLRKLIIPLVIEQLLAVTIGMVDTVMVSSCGEAAVSGISLVDSINFLLITLFSSLATGGAVIASQYIGRGDHKSASLAAKQLFYASLALSAVLGVIAVFFRKPVLNMVFGSIEADVMAHAQIYFLLSAISYPFLAVYNAGAALFRSMGDSRTTMLISILMNTINIVGNAILIYGFQMAAAGAATASLVSRAVGAIIITVLLLNPRRIIFYDKLHKPEIHLSMLKSILQIGVPNGLENSIFQIGKILVASIVSGFGTISITANAVAGNLASLQVIPGMALGMAMITVVGQCIGAKDYEAVKKYTKKLMLITYGVVWAMTLLMLLFSKQILSFYSLSEETTTMTMEVFIVHGICAVIVWPLAFALPNALRAANDVRFTMIVSLLSMWIFRIGFSYILAIYFNMGILGTWIAMCIDWFCRGACFVIRFARGKWKNISFIDN
;
A
#
# COMPACT_ATOMS: atom_id res chain seq x y z
N MET A 1 3.49 -27.47 -7.07
CA MET A 1 2.83 -26.20 -6.82
C MET A 1 3.51 -25.11 -7.64
N PHE A 2 4.36 -24.26 -7.11
CA PHE A 2 5.00 -23.19 -7.90
C PHE A 2 6.42 -23.56 -8.33
N SER A 3 6.70 -23.51 -9.63
CA SER A 3 8.06 -23.59 -10.15
C SER A 3 8.82 -22.27 -9.95
N ASN A 4 10.16 -22.28 -10.12
CA ASN A 4 10.93 -21.03 -10.12
C ASN A 4 10.49 -20.07 -11.22
N LYS A 5 10.02 -20.59 -12.35
CA LYS A 5 9.50 -19.81 -13.47
C LYS A 5 8.19 -19.10 -13.10
N ASP A 6 7.30 -19.78 -12.37
CA ASP A 6 6.03 -19.20 -11.93
C ASP A 6 6.27 -18.07 -10.89
N LEU A 7 7.18 -18.30 -9.94
CA LEU A 7 7.55 -17.26 -8.98
C LEU A 7 8.15 -16.03 -9.67
N ARG A 8 9.03 -16.22 -10.67
CA ARG A 8 9.58 -15.08 -11.43
C ARG A 8 8.51 -14.34 -12.21
N LYS A 9 7.57 -15.05 -12.84
CA LYS A 9 6.44 -14.46 -13.55
C LYS A 9 5.49 -13.68 -12.64
N LEU A 10 5.40 -14.06 -11.37
CA LEU A 10 4.61 -13.36 -10.37
C LEU A 10 5.37 -12.15 -9.82
N ILE A 11 6.63 -12.32 -9.39
CA ILE A 11 7.38 -11.33 -8.62
C ILE A 11 7.87 -10.18 -9.49
N ILE A 12 8.49 -10.47 -10.66
CA ILE A 12 9.11 -9.42 -11.48
C ILE A 12 8.10 -8.36 -11.92
N PRO A 13 6.91 -8.71 -12.47
CA PRO A 13 5.92 -7.70 -12.83
C PRO A 13 5.41 -6.91 -11.62
N LEU A 14 5.27 -7.54 -10.43
CA LEU A 14 4.88 -6.85 -9.20
C LEU A 14 5.91 -5.80 -8.77
N VAL A 15 7.19 -6.14 -8.83
CA VAL A 15 8.27 -5.18 -8.53
C VAL A 15 8.22 -3.99 -9.49
N ILE A 16 8.07 -4.26 -10.78
CA ILE A 16 7.96 -3.21 -11.81
C ILE A 16 6.71 -2.34 -11.54
N GLU A 17 5.56 -2.95 -11.26
CA GLU A 17 4.30 -2.24 -10.94
C GLU A 17 4.49 -1.30 -9.75
N GLN A 18 5.14 -1.75 -8.68
CA GLN A 18 5.37 -0.93 -7.48
C GLN A 18 6.39 0.20 -7.72
N LEU A 19 7.45 -0.05 -8.47
CA LEU A 19 8.42 0.98 -8.85
C LEU A 19 7.76 2.05 -9.71
N LEU A 20 6.96 1.65 -10.70
CA LEU A 20 6.21 2.57 -11.56
C LEU A 20 5.25 3.43 -10.73
N ALA A 21 4.53 2.87 -9.79
CA ALA A 21 3.58 3.61 -8.96
C ALA A 21 4.26 4.77 -8.21
N VAL A 22 5.48 4.55 -7.68
CA VAL A 22 6.23 5.60 -6.99
C VAL A 22 6.79 6.63 -7.97
N THR A 23 7.38 6.18 -9.09
CA THR A 23 7.94 7.08 -10.11
C THR A 23 6.88 8.04 -10.65
N ILE A 24 5.66 7.56 -10.85
CA ILE A 24 4.56 8.37 -11.37
C ILE A 24 4.07 9.37 -10.35
N GLY A 25 3.96 8.98 -9.08
CA GLY A 25 3.66 9.93 -8.01
C GLY A 25 4.66 11.10 -7.96
N MET A 26 5.95 10.83 -8.25
CA MET A 26 6.96 11.89 -8.38
C MET A 26 6.73 12.77 -9.61
N VAL A 27 6.43 12.17 -10.77
CA VAL A 27 6.13 12.91 -12.01
C VAL A 27 4.90 13.78 -11.84
N ASP A 28 3.82 13.26 -11.26
CA ASP A 28 2.60 14.02 -10.99
C ASP A 28 2.89 15.23 -10.09
N THR A 29 3.68 15.05 -9.03
CA THR A 29 4.06 16.14 -8.13
C THR A 29 4.84 17.24 -8.88
N VAL A 30 5.79 16.86 -9.76
CA VAL A 30 6.55 17.81 -10.59
C VAL A 30 5.64 18.54 -11.57
N MET A 31 4.70 17.84 -12.22
CA MET A 31 3.78 18.47 -13.17
C MET A 31 2.84 19.46 -12.47
N VAL A 32 2.32 19.09 -11.30
CA VAL A 32 1.45 19.94 -10.49
C VAL A 32 2.19 21.16 -9.93
N SER A 33 3.49 21.04 -9.62
CA SER A 33 4.28 22.16 -9.08
C SER A 33 4.32 23.37 -10.01
N SER A 34 4.13 23.17 -11.31
CA SER A 34 4.02 24.25 -12.29
C SER A 34 2.70 25.05 -12.20
N CYS A 35 1.71 24.58 -11.46
CA CYS A 35 0.39 25.22 -11.32
C CYS A 35 0.33 26.32 -10.24
N GLY A 36 1.43 26.55 -9.51
CA GLY A 36 1.50 27.48 -8.40
C GLY A 36 1.26 26.86 -7.03
N GLU A 37 1.67 27.58 -5.99
CA GLU A 37 1.71 27.09 -4.61
C GLU A 37 0.33 26.73 -4.05
N ALA A 38 -0.71 27.50 -4.38
CA ALA A 38 -2.07 27.25 -3.91
C ALA A 38 -2.63 25.92 -4.46
N ALA A 39 -2.36 25.62 -5.73
CA ALA A 39 -2.79 24.35 -6.34
C ALA A 39 -2.06 23.16 -5.72
N VAL A 40 -0.73 23.26 -5.55
CA VAL A 40 0.09 22.21 -4.91
C VAL A 40 -0.37 21.95 -3.49
N SER A 41 -0.59 23.00 -2.71
CA SER A 41 -1.07 22.90 -1.33
C SER A 41 -2.43 22.23 -1.26
N GLY A 42 -3.39 22.68 -2.08
CA GLY A 42 -4.74 22.10 -2.14
C GLY A 42 -4.74 20.63 -2.50
N ILE A 43 -3.93 20.20 -3.49
CA ILE A 43 -3.77 18.79 -3.88
C ILE A 43 -3.14 17.98 -2.74
N SER A 44 -2.06 18.47 -2.13
CA SER A 44 -1.35 17.76 -1.06
C SER A 44 -2.24 17.48 0.16
N LEU A 45 -3.11 18.44 0.54
CA LEU A 45 -4.09 18.25 1.61
C LEU A 45 -5.05 17.11 1.27
N VAL A 46 -5.62 17.14 0.08
CA VAL A 46 -6.57 16.10 -0.36
C VAL A 46 -5.89 14.75 -0.53
N ASP A 47 -4.64 14.69 -1.00
CA ASP A 47 -3.90 13.44 -1.16
C ASP A 47 -3.65 12.74 0.19
N SER A 48 -3.56 13.49 1.28
CA SER A 48 -3.51 12.90 2.63
C SER A 48 -4.78 12.12 2.96
N ILE A 49 -5.96 12.63 2.55
CA ILE A 49 -7.25 11.92 2.70
C ILE A 49 -7.34 10.76 1.71
N ASN A 50 -6.99 11.00 0.44
CA ASN A 50 -6.97 9.99 -0.62
C ASN A 50 -6.14 8.78 -0.22
N PHE A 51 -4.97 9.00 0.40
CA PHE A 51 -4.08 7.93 0.83
C PHE A 51 -4.74 6.98 1.84
N LEU A 52 -5.50 7.52 2.80
CA LEU A 52 -6.25 6.71 3.76
C LEU A 52 -7.33 5.86 3.07
N LEU A 53 -8.07 6.46 2.12
CA LEU A 53 -9.13 5.76 1.38
C LEU A 53 -8.56 4.70 0.42
N ILE A 54 -7.47 5.00 -0.27
CA ILE A 54 -6.74 4.04 -1.12
C ILE A 54 -6.29 2.83 -0.28
N THR A 55 -5.76 3.09 0.90
CA THR A 55 -5.31 2.05 1.84
C THR A 55 -6.49 1.16 2.29
N LEU A 56 -7.65 1.74 2.53
CA LEU A 56 -8.87 1.01 2.88
C LEU A 56 -9.34 0.11 1.73
N PHE A 57 -9.40 0.63 0.49
CA PHE A 57 -9.76 -0.16 -0.69
C PHE A 57 -8.76 -1.29 -0.97
N SER A 58 -7.47 -1.01 -0.83
CA SER A 58 -6.41 -2.01 -0.98
C SER A 58 -6.48 -3.11 0.08
N SER A 59 -6.87 -2.75 1.30
CA SER A 59 -7.04 -3.72 2.40
C SER A 59 -8.23 -4.64 2.18
N LEU A 60 -9.35 -4.11 1.66
CA LEU A 60 -10.50 -4.92 1.26
C LEU A 60 -10.14 -5.85 0.11
N ALA A 61 -9.41 -5.34 -0.90
CA ALA A 61 -8.91 -6.13 -2.02
C ALA A 61 -7.98 -7.27 -1.56
N THR A 62 -7.13 -7.01 -0.55
CA THR A 62 -6.28 -8.04 0.09
C THR A 62 -7.14 -9.13 0.74
N GLY A 63 -8.22 -8.78 1.43
CA GLY A 63 -9.16 -9.75 1.99
C GLY A 63 -9.74 -10.69 0.94
N GLY A 64 -10.20 -10.12 -0.18
CA GLY A 64 -10.69 -10.90 -1.31
C GLY A 64 -9.61 -11.76 -1.98
N ALA A 65 -8.40 -11.23 -2.12
CA ALA A 65 -7.26 -11.97 -2.71
C ALA A 65 -6.88 -13.19 -1.87
N VAL A 66 -6.88 -13.08 -0.54
CA VAL A 66 -6.59 -14.21 0.36
C VAL A 66 -7.63 -15.30 0.18
N ILE A 67 -8.92 -14.96 0.27
CA ILE A 67 -10.02 -15.94 0.13
C ILE A 67 -10.00 -16.57 -1.27
N ALA A 68 -9.85 -15.78 -2.33
CA ALA A 68 -9.77 -16.29 -3.70
C ALA A 68 -8.56 -17.22 -3.90
N SER A 69 -7.38 -16.85 -3.38
CA SER A 69 -6.17 -17.69 -3.43
C SER A 69 -6.36 -19.02 -2.73
N GLN A 70 -7.04 -19.04 -1.59
CA GLN A 70 -7.33 -20.28 -0.86
C GLN A 70 -8.29 -21.20 -1.63
N TYR A 71 -9.35 -20.66 -2.24
CA TYR A 71 -10.25 -21.45 -3.10
C TYR A 71 -9.54 -21.96 -4.37
N ILE A 72 -8.66 -21.16 -5.00
CA ILE A 72 -7.83 -21.65 -6.11
C ILE A 72 -6.96 -22.82 -5.66
N GLY A 73 -6.28 -22.68 -4.51
CA GLY A 73 -5.43 -23.74 -3.97
C GLY A 73 -6.19 -25.03 -3.64
N ARG A 74 -7.46 -24.91 -3.23
CA ARG A 74 -8.37 -26.02 -2.99
C ARG A 74 -8.89 -26.67 -4.30
N GLY A 75 -8.70 -26.01 -5.45
CA GLY A 75 -9.26 -26.45 -6.73
C GLY A 75 -10.73 -26.07 -6.94
N ASP A 76 -11.32 -25.29 -6.02
CA ASP A 76 -12.70 -24.83 -6.09
C ASP A 76 -12.79 -23.46 -6.81
N HIS A 77 -12.70 -23.52 -8.13
CA HIS A 77 -12.76 -22.32 -8.98
C HIS A 77 -14.13 -21.63 -8.97
N LYS A 78 -15.19 -22.39 -8.65
CA LYS A 78 -16.55 -21.86 -8.57
C LYS A 78 -16.67 -20.92 -7.36
N SER A 79 -16.25 -21.39 -6.18
CA SER A 79 -16.22 -20.54 -4.98
C SER A 79 -15.20 -19.42 -5.08
N ALA A 80 -14.08 -19.60 -5.77
CA ALA A 80 -13.14 -18.53 -6.06
C ALA A 80 -13.78 -17.42 -6.90
N SER A 81 -14.56 -17.76 -7.94
CA SER A 81 -15.29 -16.80 -8.76
C SER A 81 -16.44 -16.12 -7.98
N LEU A 82 -17.09 -16.85 -7.08
CA LEU A 82 -18.08 -16.28 -6.17
C LEU A 82 -17.43 -15.26 -5.22
N ALA A 83 -16.27 -15.59 -4.62
CA ALA A 83 -15.54 -14.65 -3.77
C ALA A 83 -15.13 -13.39 -4.55
N ALA A 84 -14.71 -13.54 -5.80
CA ALA A 84 -14.41 -12.41 -6.68
C ALA A 84 -15.61 -11.51 -6.93
N LYS A 85 -16.78 -12.09 -7.17
CA LYS A 85 -18.05 -11.35 -7.36
C LYS A 85 -18.44 -10.61 -6.08
N GLN A 86 -18.33 -11.24 -4.91
CA GLN A 86 -18.59 -10.58 -3.63
C GLN A 86 -17.60 -9.43 -3.36
N LEU A 87 -16.32 -9.62 -3.67
CA LEU A 87 -15.32 -8.56 -3.55
C LEU A 87 -15.64 -7.37 -4.45
N PHE A 88 -16.05 -7.61 -5.70
CA PHE A 88 -16.46 -6.55 -6.63
C PHE A 88 -17.60 -5.71 -6.05
N TYR A 89 -18.68 -6.36 -5.58
CA TYR A 89 -19.82 -5.65 -5.00
C TYR A 89 -19.46 -4.91 -3.72
N ALA A 90 -18.68 -5.54 -2.84
CA ALA A 90 -18.24 -4.89 -1.60
C ALA A 90 -17.36 -3.66 -1.88
N SER A 91 -16.44 -3.77 -2.83
CA SER A 91 -15.57 -2.66 -3.24
C SER A 91 -16.35 -1.52 -3.88
N LEU A 92 -17.29 -1.84 -4.76
CA LEU A 92 -18.16 -0.86 -5.41
C LEU A 92 -19.06 -0.16 -4.38
N ALA A 93 -19.72 -0.92 -3.49
CA ALA A 93 -20.62 -0.36 -2.48
C ALA A 93 -19.86 0.54 -1.49
N LEU A 94 -18.75 0.07 -0.94
CA LEU A 94 -17.94 0.84 0.01
C LEU A 94 -17.43 2.13 -0.63
N SER A 95 -16.87 2.04 -1.83
CA SER A 95 -16.31 3.21 -2.52
C SER A 95 -17.39 4.20 -2.99
N ALA A 96 -18.56 3.70 -3.39
CA ALA A 96 -19.70 4.55 -3.74
C ALA A 96 -20.22 5.33 -2.52
N VAL A 97 -20.39 4.66 -1.37
CA VAL A 97 -20.79 5.31 -0.12
C VAL A 97 -19.79 6.39 0.29
N LEU A 98 -18.50 6.06 0.32
CA LEU A 98 -17.44 7.02 0.66
C LEU A 98 -17.31 8.14 -0.37
N GLY A 99 -17.51 7.84 -1.65
CA GLY A 99 -17.53 8.82 -2.73
C GLY A 99 -18.68 9.80 -2.59
N VAL A 100 -19.90 9.31 -2.32
CA VAL A 100 -21.09 10.14 -2.08
C VAL A 100 -20.85 11.06 -0.86
N ILE A 101 -20.37 10.52 0.25
CA ILE A 101 -20.01 11.32 1.44
C ILE A 101 -19.01 12.40 1.08
N ALA A 102 -17.92 12.04 0.37
CA ALA A 102 -16.88 12.99 -0.02
C ALA A 102 -17.41 14.08 -0.97
N VAL A 103 -18.29 13.75 -1.92
CA VAL A 103 -18.90 14.73 -2.85
C VAL A 103 -19.76 15.72 -2.11
N PHE A 104 -20.69 15.26 -1.25
CA PHE A 104 -21.65 16.14 -0.57
C PHE A 104 -21.03 16.91 0.59
N PHE A 105 -20.09 16.30 1.31
CA PHE A 105 -19.50 16.87 2.51
C PHE A 105 -18.04 17.35 2.31
N ARG A 106 -17.58 17.58 1.05
CA ARG A 106 -16.21 17.96 0.76
C ARG A 106 -15.70 19.17 1.56
N LYS A 107 -16.47 20.26 1.60
CA LYS A 107 -16.10 21.46 2.33
C LYS A 107 -16.08 21.26 3.85
N PRO A 108 -17.14 20.69 4.48
CA PRO A 108 -17.10 20.31 5.89
C PRO A 108 -15.94 19.39 6.26
N VAL A 109 -15.66 18.36 5.44
CA VAL A 109 -14.56 17.42 5.69
C VAL A 109 -13.21 18.14 5.64
N LEU A 110 -12.96 18.96 4.62
CA LEU A 110 -11.71 19.72 4.50
C LEU A 110 -11.54 20.69 5.68
N ASN A 111 -12.59 21.41 6.08
CA ASN A 111 -12.55 22.31 7.22
C ASN A 111 -12.33 21.56 8.54
N MET A 112 -12.96 20.39 8.73
CA MET A 112 -12.81 19.59 9.95
C MET A 112 -11.39 19.02 10.09
N VAL A 113 -10.78 18.61 8.97
CA VAL A 113 -9.46 17.97 8.97
C VAL A 113 -8.33 19.00 9.04
N PHE A 114 -8.46 20.11 8.30
CA PHE A 114 -7.37 21.08 8.10
C PHE A 114 -7.63 22.47 8.71
N GLY A 115 -8.83 22.69 9.26
CA GLY A 115 -9.21 23.98 9.84
C GLY A 115 -9.45 25.06 8.77
N SER A 116 -9.11 26.32 9.12
CA SER A 116 -9.19 27.45 8.18
C SER A 116 -7.97 27.47 7.28
N ILE A 117 -8.15 27.27 5.99
CA ILE A 117 -7.14 27.40 4.94
C ILE A 117 -7.48 28.58 4.03
N GLU A 118 -6.47 29.10 3.33
CA GLU A 118 -6.64 30.20 2.38
C GLU A 118 -7.69 29.86 1.31
N ALA A 119 -8.42 30.88 0.85
CA ALA A 119 -9.56 30.71 -0.04
C ALA A 119 -9.17 30.03 -1.37
N ASP A 120 -8.02 30.40 -1.93
CA ASP A 120 -7.50 29.84 -3.18
C ASP A 120 -7.08 28.37 -3.01
N VAL A 121 -6.41 28.03 -1.90
CA VAL A 121 -6.06 26.64 -1.56
C VAL A 121 -7.32 25.81 -1.38
N MET A 122 -8.33 26.35 -0.69
CA MET A 122 -9.62 25.68 -0.50
C MET A 122 -10.36 25.42 -1.83
N ALA A 123 -10.30 26.39 -2.76
CA ALA A 123 -10.92 26.22 -4.07
C ALA A 123 -10.28 25.07 -4.85
N HIS A 124 -8.95 25.02 -4.91
CA HIS A 124 -8.21 23.92 -5.54
C HIS A 124 -8.45 22.57 -4.83
N ALA A 125 -8.45 22.56 -3.50
CA ALA A 125 -8.73 21.36 -2.70
C ALA A 125 -10.12 20.81 -2.95
N GLN A 126 -11.16 21.65 -3.00
CA GLN A 126 -12.54 21.21 -3.21
C GLN A 126 -12.76 20.58 -4.59
N ILE A 127 -12.18 21.17 -5.66
CA ILE A 127 -12.34 20.62 -7.03
C ILE A 127 -11.55 19.31 -7.18
N TYR A 128 -10.34 19.26 -6.63
CA TYR A 128 -9.51 18.05 -6.65
C TYR A 128 -10.17 16.93 -5.85
N PHE A 129 -10.72 17.22 -4.68
CA PHE A 129 -11.42 16.26 -3.84
C PHE A 129 -12.71 15.74 -4.49
N LEU A 130 -13.47 16.62 -5.15
CA LEU A 130 -14.68 16.24 -5.90
C LEU A 130 -14.36 15.21 -6.98
N LEU A 131 -13.38 15.50 -7.84
CA LEU A 131 -13.00 14.61 -8.94
C LEU A 131 -12.35 13.32 -8.43
N SER A 132 -11.55 13.40 -7.36
CA SER A 132 -11.02 12.22 -6.68
C SER A 132 -12.13 11.33 -6.14
N ALA A 133 -13.14 11.91 -5.48
CA ALA A 133 -14.29 11.18 -4.93
C ALA A 133 -15.10 10.45 -6.01
N ILE A 134 -15.32 11.07 -7.17
CA ILE A 134 -15.95 10.43 -8.33
C ILE A 134 -15.09 9.26 -8.85
N SER A 135 -13.78 9.32 -8.69
CA SER A 135 -12.86 8.26 -9.13
C SER A 135 -12.78 7.05 -8.17
N TYR A 136 -13.29 7.16 -6.92
CA TYR A 136 -13.15 6.08 -5.93
C TYR A 136 -13.75 4.74 -6.35
N PRO A 137 -14.96 4.69 -6.95
CA PRO A 137 -15.52 3.42 -7.42
C PRO A 137 -14.62 2.72 -8.45
N PHE A 138 -14.05 3.49 -9.38
CA PHE A 138 -13.14 2.95 -10.38
C PHE A 138 -11.85 2.45 -9.75
N LEU A 139 -11.28 3.21 -8.82
CA LEU A 139 -10.06 2.81 -8.10
C LEU A 139 -10.27 1.55 -7.27
N ALA A 140 -11.38 1.46 -6.53
CA ALA A 140 -11.70 0.30 -5.72
C ALA A 140 -11.92 -0.97 -6.55
N VAL A 141 -12.64 -0.85 -7.67
CA VAL A 141 -12.86 -1.94 -8.64
C VAL A 141 -11.53 -2.38 -9.28
N TYR A 142 -10.68 -1.42 -9.67
CA TYR A 142 -9.35 -1.74 -10.18
C TYR A 142 -8.51 -2.49 -9.15
N ASN A 143 -8.44 -2.01 -7.91
CA ASN A 143 -7.68 -2.67 -6.84
C ASN A 143 -8.19 -4.09 -6.55
N ALA A 144 -9.50 -4.28 -6.52
CA ALA A 144 -10.13 -5.59 -6.36
C ALA A 144 -9.74 -6.54 -7.52
N GLY A 145 -9.92 -6.09 -8.76
CA GLY A 145 -9.55 -6.86 -9.94
C GLY A 145 -8.06 -7.19 -10.01
N ALA A 146 -7.18 -6.23 -9.72
CA ALA A 146 -5.74 -6.44 -9.68
C ALA A 146 -5.35 -7.48 -8.61
N ALA A 147 -5.98 -7.44 -7.43
CA ALA A 147 -5.76 -8.43 -6.39
C ALA A 147 -6.20 -9.84 -6.82
N LEU A 148 -7.31 -9.96 -7.56
CA LEU A 148 -7.78 -11.23 -8.13
C LEU A 148 -6.84 -11.76 -9.22
N PHE A 149 -6.35 -10.91 -10.11
CA PHE A 149 -5.34 -11.32 -11.10
C PHE A 149 -4.06 -11.84 -10.44
N ARG A 150 -3.59 -11.14 -9.41
CA ARG A 150 -2.44 -11.61 -8.61
C ARG A 150 -2.73 -12.94 -7.93
N SER A 151 -3.93 -13.16 -7.39
CA SER A 151 -4.30 -14.43 -6.77
C SER A 151 -4.33 -15.62 -7.74
N MET A 152 -4.55 -15.35 -9.04
CA MET A 152 -4.39 -16.32 -10.14
C MET A 152 -2.93 -16.52 -10.57
N GLY A 153 -1.97 -15.75 -10.03
CA GLY A 153 -0.58 -15.75 -10.44
C GLY A 153 -0.26 -14.91 -11.70
N ASP A 154 -1.21 -14.12 -12.19
CA ASP A 154 -1.08 -13.27 -13.39
C ASP A 154 -0.80 -11.80 -13.03
N SER A 155 0.39 -11.52 -12.52
CA SER A 155 0.83 -10.14 -12.26
C SER A 155 1.23 -9.38 -13.52
N ARG A 156 1.45 -10.07 -14.65
CA ARG A 156 1.79 -9.42 -15.91
C ARG A 156 0.63 -8.56 -16.42
N THR A 157 -0.59 -9.07 -16.33
CA THR A 157 -1.79 -8.34 -16.73
C THR A 157 -1.97 -7.07 -15.88
N THR A 158 -1.80 -7.14 -14.57
CA THR A 158 -1.93 -5.96 -13.69
C THR A 158 -0.84 -4.92 -13.96
N MET A 159 0.40 -5.35 -14.18
CA MET A 159 1.50 -4.48 -14.56
C MET A 159 1.22 -3.74 -15.88
N LEU A 160 0.75 -4.44 -16.92
CA LEU A 160 0.45 -3.82 -18.21
C LEU A 160 -0.69 -2.81 -18.13
N ILE A 161 -1.75 -3.11 -17.35
CA ILE A 161 -2.85 -2.16 -17.11
C ILE A 161 -2.32 -0.96 -16.31
N SER A 162 -1.48 -1.18 -15.32
CA SER A 162 -0.86 -0.10 -14.55
C SER A 162 -0.01 0.82 -15.44
N ILE A 163 0.81 0.26 -16.34
CA ILE A 163 1.58 1.04 -17.33
C ILE A 163 0.65 1.90 -18.18
N LEU A 164 -0.44 1.32 -18.69
CA LEU A 164 -1.41 2.04 -19.51
C LEU A 164 -2.08 3.18 -18.71
N MET A 165 -2.56 2.88 -17.49
CA MET A 165 -3.16 3.90 -16.61
C MET A 165 -2.21 5.06 -16.36
N ASN A 166 -0.96 4.75 -16.11
CA ASN A 166 0.08 5.72 -15.83
C ASN A 166 0.42 6.57 -17.07
N THR A 167 0.47 5.95 -18.24
CA THR A 167 0.64 6.68 -19.51
C THR A 167 -0.52 7.62 -19.75
N ILE A 168 -1.77 7.18 -19.56
CA ILE A 168 -2.96 8.01 -19.69
C ILE A 168 -2.93 9.18 -18.69
N ASN A 169 -2.50 8.92 -17.45
CA ASN A 169 -2.40 9.94 -16.43
C ASN A 169 -1.35 11.02 -16.78
N ILE A 170 -0.12 10.62 -17.15
CA ILE A 170 0.94 11.55 -17.53
C ILE A 170 0.56 12.37 -18.76
N VAL A 171 0.07 11.72 -19.83
CA VAL A 171 -0.35 12.40 -21.05
C VAL A 171 -1.56 13.32 -20.78
N GLY A 172 -2.53 12.83 -19.99
CA GLY A 172 -3.67 13.62 -19.55
C GLY A 172 -3.26 14.85 -18.74
N ASN A 173 -2.35 14.69 -17.78
CA ASN A 173 -1.77 15.82 -17.03
C ASN A 173 -1.09 16.81 -17.96
N ALA A 174 -0.27 16.35 -18.90
CA ALA A 174 0.42 17.21 -19.84
C ALA A 174 -0.58 18.05 -20.69
N ILE A 175 -1.63 17.44 -21.19
CA ILE A 175 -2.65 18.11 -22.00
C ILE A 175 -3.48 19.06 -21.14
N LEU A 176 -3.99 18.62 -19.99
CA LEU A 176 -4.95 19.37 -19.19
C LEU A 176 -4.28 20.47 -18.35
N ILE A 177 -3.07 20.21 -17.81
CA ILE A 177 -2.33 21.21 -17.02
C ILE A 177 -1.67 22.22 -17.94
N TYR A 178 -0.85 21.79 -18.91
CA TYR A 178 -0.08 22.71 -19.74
C TYR A 178 -0.86 23.23 -20.96
N GLY A 179 -1.71 22.39 -21.58
CA GLY A 179 -2.49 22.80 -22.75
C GLY A 179 -3.73 23.62 -22.38
N PHE A 180 -4.55 23.13 -21.44
CA PHE A 180 -5.80 23.78 -21.02
C PHE A 180 -5.67 24.63 -19.75
N GLN A 181 -4.52 24.65 -19.09
CA GLN A 181 -4.24 25.40 -17.85
C GLN A 181 -5.23 25.11 -16.70
N MET A 182 -5.69 23.86 -16.60
CA MET A 182 -6.73 23.45 -15.64
C MET A 182 -6.19 23.23 -14.22
N ALA A 183 -4.90 23.41 -13.96
CA ALA A 183 -4.28 23.25 -12.64
C ALA A 183 -4.73 21.98 -11.90
N ALA A 184 -5.22 22.11 -10.65
CA ALA A 184 -5.69 20.98 -9.83
C ALA A 184 -6.83 20.18 -10.49
N ALA A 185 -7.74 20.85 -11.22
CA ALA A 185 -8.81 20.17 -11.94
C ALA A 185 -8.26 19.28 -13.07
N GLY A 186 -7.22 19.72 -13.75
CA GLY A 186 -6.55 18.95 -14.81
C GLY A 186 -5.93 17.65 -14.26
N ALA A 187 -5.17 17.74 -13.17
CA ALA A 187 -4.55 16.59 -12.52
C ALA A 187 -5.59 15.57 -12.03
N ALA A 188 -6.67 16.07 -11.40
CA ALA A 188 -7.75 15.20 -10.92
C ALA A 188 -8.52 14.53 -12.06
N THR A 189 -8.76 15.24 -13.18
CA THR A 189 -9.46 14.71 -14.36
C THR A 189 -8.62 13.63 -15.04
N ALA A 190 -7.32 13.84 -15.23
CA ALA A 190 -6.42 12.84 -15.78
C ALA A 190 -6.39 11.58 -14.92
N SER A 191 -6.33 11.74 -13.60
CA SER A 191 -6.41 10.63 -12.65
C SER A 191 -7.76 9.89 -12.71
N LEU A 192 -8.87 10.61 -12.82
CA LEU A 192 -10.21 10.02 -12.98
C LEU A 192 -10.30 9.16 -14.25
N VAL A 193 -9.87 9.71 -15.39
CA VAL A 193 -9.90 9.00 -16.68
C VAL A 193 -9.02 7.76 -16.65
N SER A 194 -7.80 7.86 -16.15
CA SER A 194 -6.88 6.73 -16.05
C SER A 194 -7.45 5.60 -15.18
N ARG A 195 -8.02 5.94 -14.02
CA ARG A 195 -8.67 4.99 -13.10
C ARG A 195 -9.91 4.35 -13.72
N ALA A 196 -10.73 5.11 -14.44
CA ALA A 196 -11.90 4.61 -15.14
C ALA A 196 -11.50 3.60 -16.23
N VAL A 197 -10.51 3.93 -17.06
CA VAL A 197 -10.00 3.02 -18.09
C VAL A 197 -9.44 1.74 -17.47
N GLY A 198 -8.64 1.84 -16.42
CA GLY A 198 -8.10 0.66 -15.72
C GLY A 198 -9.19 -0.24 -15.15
N ALA A 199 -10.21 0.35 -14.50
CA ALA A 199 -11.34 -0.37 -13.95
C ALA A 199 -12.17 -1.08 -15.02
N ILE A 200 -12.43 -0.43 -16.14
CA ILE A 200 -13.15 -1.01 -17.28
C ILE A 200 -12.38 -2.20 -17.86
N ILE A 201 -11.10 -2.01 -18.16
CA ILE A 201 -10.26 -3.07 -18.76
C ILE A 201 -10.20 -4.28 -17.83
N ILE A 202 -9.90 -4.09 -16.54
CA ILE A 202 -9.75 -5.21 -15.60
C ILE A 202 -11.08 -5.95 -15.40
N THR A 203 -12.21 -5.23 -15.38
CA THR A 203 -13.54 -5.82 -15.28
C THR A 203 -13.87 -6.63 -16.54
N VAL A 204 -13.64 -6.08 -17.73
CA VAL A 204 -13.87 -6.80 -19.02
C VAL A 204 -13.03 -8.07 -19.09
N LEU A 205 -11.77 -8.01 -18.65
CA LEU A 205 -10.91 -9.19 -18.62
C LEU A 205 -11.41 -10.25 -17.63
N LEU A 206 -12.04 -9.87 -16.52
CA LEU A 206 -12.63 -10.77 -15.54
C LEU A 206 -14.04 -11.28 -15.95
N LEU A 207 -14.66 -10.75 -16.98
CA LEU A 207 -15.88 -11.33 -17.58
C LEU A 207 -15.57 -12.54 -18.47
N ASN A 208 -14.31 -12.81 -18.82
CA ASN A 208 -13.93 -13.91 -19.68
C ASN A 208 -13.99 -15.26 -18.94
N PRO A 209 -14.92 -16.19 -19.31
CA PRO A 209 -15.10 -17.47 -18.62
C PRO A 209 -13.94 -18.47 -18.81
N ARG A 210 -12.98 -18.16 -19.68
CA ARG A 210 -11.77 -18.99 -19.86
C ARG A 210 -10.73 -18.82 -18.76
N ARG A 211 -10.92 -17.83 -17.89
CA ARG A 211 -10.01 -17.59 -16.76
C ARG A 211 -10.35 -18.47 -15.57
N ILE A 212 -9.37 -18.71 -14.71
CA ILE A 212 -9.53 -19.47 -13.45
C ILE A 212 -10.58 -18.81 -12.55
N ILE A 213 -10.54 -17.48 -12.46
CA ILE A 213 -11.57 -16.67 -11.79
C ILE A 213 -12.20 -15.78 -12.83
N PHE A 214 -13.52 -15.73 -12.84
CA PHE A 214 -14.27 -14.82 -13.70
C PHE A 214 -15.58 -14.36 -13.01
N TYR A 215 -16.10 -13.23 -13.46
CA TYR A 215 -17.38 -12.70 -12.99
C TYR A 215 -18.55 -13.37 -13.73
N ASP A 216 -19.12 -14.41 -13.13
CA ASP A 216 -20.32 -15.03 -13.70
C ASP A 216 -21.55 -14.16 -13.39
N LYS A 217 -22.33 -13.84 -14.45
CA LYS A 217 -23.62 -13.09 -14.34
C LYS A 217 -23.52 -11.87 -13.43
N LEU A 218 -22.54 -10.99 -13.68
CA LEU A 218 -22.30 -9.78 -12.86
C LEU A 218 -23.54 -8.86 -12.79
N HIS A 219 -24.45 -8.94 -13.76
CA HIS A 219 -25.73 -8.18 -13.77
C HIS A 219 -26.77 -8.72 -12.79
N LYS A 220 -26.57 -9.92 -12.21
CA LYS A 220 -27.43 -10.48 -11.17
C LYS A 220 -26.71 -10.41 -9.83
N PRO A 221 -27.01 -9.41 -8.99
CA PRO A 221 -26.40 -9.28 -7.68
C PRO A 221 -26.93 -10.39 -6.75
N GLU A 222 -26.08 -11.37 -6.48
CA GLU A 222 -26.32 -12.41 -5.48
C GLU A 222 -25.34 -12.14 -4.32
N ILE A 223 -25.89 -11.72 -3.18
CA ILE A 223 -25.07 -11.42 -1.99
C ILE A 223 -24.99 -12.66 -1.13
N HIS A 224 -23.78 -13.21 -0.98
CA HIS A 224 -23.47 -14.33 -0.09
C HIS A 224 -22.82 -13.79 1.19
N LEU A 225 -23.61 -13.59 2.23
CA LEU A 225 -23.17 -12.98 3.49
C LEU A 225 -22.01 -13.72 4.16
N SER A 226 -21.99 -15.06 4.09
CA SER A 226 -20.91 -15.87 4.64
C SER A 226 -19.57 -15.58 3.95
N MET A 227 -19.58 -15.51 2.62
CA MET A 227 -18.41 -15.19 1.81
C MET A 227 -17.93 -13.75 2.06
N LEU A 228 -18.88 -12.81 2.09
CA LEU A 228 -18.58 -11.41 2.38
C LEU A 228 -17.98 -11.26 3.80
N LYS A 229 -18.54 -11.95 4.78
CA LYS A 229 -17.99 -12.00 6.15
C LYS A 229 -16.55 -12.49 6.18
N SER A 230 -16.23 -13.56 5.45
CA SER A 230 -14.85 -14.08 5.35
C SER A 230 -13.88 -13.07 4.75
N ILE A 231 -14.29 -12.36 3.69
CA ILE A 231 -13.50 -11.27 3.07
C ILE A 231 -13.29 -10.13 4.07
N LEU A 232 -14.34 -9.69 4.75
CA LEU A 232 -14.28 -8.59 5.72
C LEU A 232 -13.46 -8.95 6.97
N GLN A 233 -13.50 -10.20 7.41
CA GLN A 233 -12.69 -10.68 8.55
C GLN A 233 -11.19 -10.55 8.30
N ILE A 234 -10.77 -10.47 7.05
CA ILE A 234 -9.38 -10.21 6.65
C ILE A 234 -9.19 -8.72 6.31
N GLY A 235 -10.08 -8.18 5.48
CA GLY A 235 -9.95 -6.81 4.98
C GLY A 235 -10.05 -5.74 6.06
N VAL A 236 -11.00 -5.87 7.01
CA VAL A 236 -11.21 -4.87 8.07
C VAL A 236 -10.02 -4.78 9.03
N PRO A 237 -9.52 -5.88 9.62
CA PRO A 237 -8.33 -5.79 10.47
C PRO A 237 -7.11 -5.24 9.74
N ASN A 238 -6.89 -5.66 8.48
CA ASN A 238 -5.80 -5.14 7.66
C ASN A 238 -5.95 -3.63 7.37
N GLY A 239 -7.18 -3.17 7.12
CA GLY A 239 -7.48 -1.75 6.94
C GLY A 239 -7.24 -0.92 8.20
N LEU A 240 -7.68 -1.41 9.34
CA LEU A 240 -7.45 -0.78 10.65
C LEU A 240 -5.96 -0.71 10.97
N GLU A 241 -5.22 -1.81 10.77
CA GLU A 241 -3.78 -1.86 10.97
C GLU A 241 -3.07 -0.77 10.15
N ASN A 242 -3.34 -0.69 8.85
CA ASN A 242 -2.72 0.28 7.96
C ASN A 242 -3.11 1.73 8.27
N SER A 243 -4.39 1.99 8.58
CA SER A 243 -4.88 3.34 8.91
C SER A 243 -4.26 3.85 10.21
N ILE A 244 -4.24 3.04 11.26
CA ILE A 244 -3.64 3.41 12.55
C ILE A 244 -2.12 3.56 12.41
N PHE A 245 -1.48 2.75 11.57
CA PHE A 245 -0.07 2.90 11.26
C PHE A 245 0.25 4.27 10.63
N GLN A 246 -0.62 4.78 9.75
CA GLN A 246 -0.44 6.12 9.18
C GLN A 246 -0.63 7.24 10.23
N ILE A 247 -1.63 7.09 11.10
CA ILE A 247 -1.81 8.03 12.23
C ILE A 247 -0.55 8.05 13.10
N GLY A 248 0.01 6.89 13.41
CA GLY A 248 1.25 6.80 14.18
C GLY A 248 2.44 7.47 13.51
N LYS A 249 2.56 7.37 12.16
CA LYS A 249 3.59 8.11 11.41
C LYS A 249 3.42 9.62 11.54
N ILE A 250 2.20 10.13 11.50
CA ILE A 250 1.90 11.56 11.69
C ILE A 250 2.31 12.02 13.08
N LEU A 251 2.01 11.23 14.11
CA LEU A 251 2.41 11.54 15.49
C LEU A 251 3.94 11.59 15.64
N VAL A 252 4.68 10.65 15.06
CA VAL A 252 6.14 10.69 15.06
C VAL A 252 6.67 11.91 14.29
N ALA A 253 6.07 12.25 13.14
CA ALA A 253 6.43 13.46 12.41
C ALA A 253 6.19 14.74 13.23
N SER A 254 5.14 14.77 14.06
CA SER A 254 4.88 15.86 15.01
C SER A 254 5.97 15.96 16.07
N ILE A 255 6.53 14.84 16.56
CA ILE A 255 7.69 14.87 17.47
C ILE A 255 8.91 15.47 16.74
N VAL A 256 9.16 15.04 15.51
CA VAL A 256 10.30 15.52 14.69
C VAL A 256 10.19 17.04 14.42
N SER A 257 8.97 17.56 14.22
CA SER A 257 8.76 18.99 13.97
C SER A 257 9.24 19.89 15.13
N GLY A 258 9.28 19.36 16.34
CA GLY A 258 9.83 20.06 17.52
C GLY A 258 11.35 20.26 17.49
N PHE A 259 12.09 19.59 16.59
CA PHE A 259 13.56 19.70 16.47
C PHE A 259 14.02 20.69 15.39
N GLY A 260 13.10 21.43 14.78
CA GLY A 260 13.42 22.49 13.82
C GLY A 260 13.48 22.02 12.36
N THR A 261 13.66 22.98 11.45
CA THR A 261 13.54 22.81 9.99
C THR A 261 14.53 21.78 9.42
N ILE A 262 15.76 21.78 9.92
CA ILE A 262 16.81 20.83 9.47
C ILE A 262 16.33 19.39 9.72
N SER A 263 15.83 19.10 10.91
CA SER A 263 15.33 17.77 11.28
C SER A 263 14.09 17.37 10.46
N ILE A 264 13.18 18.30 10.19
CA ILE A 264 11.99 18.06 9.36
C ILE A 264 12.43 17.68 7.94
N THR A 265 13.34 18.45 7.36
CA THR A 265 13.85 18.21 6.00
C THR A 265 14.61 16.89 5.92
N ALA A 266 15.52 16.63 6.87
CA ALA A 266 16.25 15.38 6.95
C ALA A 266 15.31 14.17 7.07
N ASN A 267 14.28 14.26 7.92
CA ASN A 267 13.28 13.19 8.08
C ASN A 267 12.48 12.94 6.79
N ALA A 268 12.10 14.00 6.08
CA ALA A 268 11.35 13.87 4.82
C ALA A 268 12.20 13.20 3.74
N VAL A 269 13.43 13.64 3.56
CA VAL A 269 14.33 13.08 2.54
C VAL A 269 14.72 11.65 2.89
N ALA A 270 15.12 11.37 4.14
CA ALA A 270 15.41 10.01 4.58
C ALA A 270 14.20 9.08 4.46
N GLY A 271 12.98 9.58 4.73
CA GLY A 271 11.72 8.85 4.56
C GLY A 271 11.45 8.47 3.10
N ASN A 272 11.74 9.37 2.15
CA ASN A 272 11.64 9.07 0.72
C ASN A 272 12.63 7.98 0.30
N LEU A 273 13.88 8.09 0.73
CA LEU A 273 14.91 7.09 0.46
C LEU A 273 14.54 5.72 1.07
N ALA A 274 14.10 5.72 2.32
CA ALA A 274 13.64 4.52 3.01
C ALA A 274 12.47 3.84 2.29
N SER A 275 11.52 4.63 1.77
CA SER A 275 10.39 4.10 1.00
C SER A 275 10.84 3.42 -0.29
N LEU A 276 11.74 4.05 -1.06
CA LEU A 276 12.31 3.46 -2.28
C LEU A 276 13.06 2.15 -2.00
N GLN A 277 13.80 2.10 -0.90
CA GLN A 277 14.58 0.93 -0.49
C GLN A 277 13.73 -0.33 -0.29
N VAL A 278 12.53 -0.18 0.26
CA VAL A 278 11.68 -1.31 0.64
C VAL A 278 10.62 -1.70 -0.40
N ILE A 279 10.45 -0.93 -1.49
CA ILE A 279 9.47 -1.19 -2.54
C ILE A 279 9.50 -2.63 -3.06
N PRO A 280 10.67 -3.20 -3.46
CA PRO A 280 10.69 -4.56 -3.97
C PRO A 280 10.31 -5.60 -2.90
N GLY A 281 10.62 -5.31 -1.64
CA GLY A 281 10.18 -6.13 -0.51
C GLY A 281 8.66 -6.13 -0.33
N MET A 282 8.01 -4.99 -0.54
CA MET A 282 6.54 -4.88 -0.51
C MET A 282 5.89 -5.72 -1.63
N ALA A 283 6.45 -5.69 -2.84
CA ALA A 283 6.00 -6.52 -3.95
C ALA A 283 6.07 -8.02 -3.61
N LEU A 284 7.15 -8.45 -2.95
CA LEU A 284 7.30 -9.83 -2.46
C LEU A 284 6.27 -10.18 -1.38
N GLY A 285 5.90 -9.24 -0.52
CA GLY A 285 4.81 -9.39 0.43
C GLY A 285 3.47 -9.68 -0.26
N MET A 286 3.17 -9.01 -1.37
CA MET A 286 1.97 -9.30 -2.18
C MET A 286 2.04 -10.68 -2.83
N ALA A 287 3.19 -11.07 -3.38
CA ALA A 287 3.41 -12.41 -3.93
C ALA A 287 3.23 -13.50 -2.86
N MET A 288 3.63 -13.22 -1.62
CA MET A 288 3.47 -14.14 -0.49
C MET A 288 2.00 -14.43 -0.19
N ILE A 289 1.11 -13.43 -0.28
CA ILE A 289 -0.34 -13.62 -0.11
C ILE A 289 -0.86 -14.64 -1.12
N THR A 290 -0.49 -14.52 -2.39
CA THR A 290 -0.91 -15.43 -3.45
C THR A 290 -0.37 -16.84 -3.23
N VAL A 291 0.94 -16.97 -3.07
CA VAL A 291 1.61 -18.29 -2.99
C VAL A 291 1.22 -19.04 -1.73
N VAL A 292 1.26 -18.37 -0.59
CA VAL A 292 0.90 -18.99 0.70
C VAL A 292 -0.59 -19.25 0.77
N GLY A 293 -1.44 -18.33 0.28
CA GLY A 293 -2.89 -18.51 0.23
C GLY A 293 -3.30 -19.76 -0.55
N GLN A 294 -2.70 -20.01 -1.70
CA GLN A 294 -2.95 -21.23 -2.47
C GLN A 294 -2.46 -22.49 -1.72
N CYS A 295 -1.30 -22.43 -1.06
CA CYS A 295 -0.83 -23.56 -0.24
C CYS A 295 -1.74 -23.85 0.94
N ILE A 296 -2.28 -22.83 1.61
CA ILE A 296 -3.26 -22.98 2.70
C ILE A 296 -4.54 -23.60 2.17
N GLY A 297 -5.06 -23.15 1.04
CA GLY A 297 -6.25 -23.74 0.40
C GLY A 297 -6.08 -25.22 0.06
N ALA A 298 -4.90 -25.61 -0.40
CA ALA A 298 -4.55 -27.00 -0.67
C ALA A 298 -4.29 -27.83 0.60
N LYS A 299 -4.33 -27.22 1.80
CA LYS A 299 -3.96 -27.83 3.09
C LYS A 299 -2.54 -28.41 3.12
N ASP A 300 -1.64 -27.90 2.24
CA ASP A 300 -0.22 -28.31 2.17
C ASP A 300 0.64 -27.39 3.05
N TYR A 301 0.66 -27.68 4.34
CA TYR A 301 1.38 -26.86 5.32
C TYR A 301 2.91 -26.94 5.21
N GLU A 302 3.44 -28.01 4.61
CA GLU A 302 4.88 -28.11 4.34
C GLU A 302 5.26 -27.20 3.17
N ALA A 303 4.42 -27.12 2.12
CA ALA A 303 4.58 -26.13 1.05
C ALA A 303 4.50 -24.70 1.60
N VAL A 304 3.59 -24.40 2.53
CA VAL A 304 3.52 -23.08 3.20
C VAL A 304 4.87 -22.72 3.81
N LYS A 305 5.47 -23.60 4.63
CA LYS A 305 6.76 -23.33 5.26
C LYS A 305 7.88 -23.15 4.21
N LYS A 306 7.92 -24.04 3.22
CA LYS A 306 8.92 -24.03 2.14
C LYS A 306 8.86 -22.73 1.33
N TYR A 307 7.68 -22.33 0.86
CA TYR A 307 7.53 -21.14 0.04
C TYR A 307 7.69 -19.86 0.85
N THR A 308 7.19 -19.82 2.08
CA THR A 308 7.45 -18.68 2.98
C THR A 308 8.95 -18.48 3.18
N LYS A 309 9.70 -19.53 3.54
CA LYS A 309 11.16 -19.44 3.68
C LYS A 309 11.83 -18.96 2.39
N LYS A 310 11.42 -19.50 1.23
CA LYS A 310 11.98 -19.13 -0.06
C LYS A 310 11.72 -17.67 -0.41
N LEU A 311 10.48 -17.20 -0.27
CA LEU A 311 10.11 -15.81 -0.52
C LEU A 311 10.79 -14.86 0.46
N MET A 312 10.93 -15.24 1.72
CA MET A 312 11.70 -14.47 2.72
C MET A 312 13.17 -14.32 2.31
N LEU A 313 13.82 -15.40 1.86
CA LEU A 313 15.21 -15.33 1.38
C LEU A 313 15.35 -14.40 0.17
N ILE A 314 14.42 -14.46 -0.78
CA ILE A 314 14.40 -13.55 -1.92
C ILE A 314 14.19 -12.10 -1.43
N THR A 315 13.28 -11.88 -0.47
CA THR A 315 13.03 -10.55 0.11
C THR A 315 14.30 -10.00 0.77
N TYR A 316 15.00 -10.80 1.55
CA TYR A 316 16.29 -10.41 2.12
C TYR A 316 17.29 -10.02 1.03
N GLY A 317 17.49 -10.88 0.03
CA GLY A 317 18.42 -10.60 -1.07
C GLY A 317 18.12 -9.30 -1.81
N VAL A 318 16.86 -9.02 -2.07
CA VAL A 318 16.43 -7.80 -2.78
C VAL A 318 16.57 -6.56 -1.90
N VAL A 319 16.18 -6.63 -0.62
CA VAL A 319 16.35 -5.51 0.33
C VAL A 319 17.83 -5.21 0.55
N TRP A 320 18.70 -6.24 0.65
CA TRP A 320 20.14 -6.04 0.74
C TRP A 320 20.71 -5.38 -0.51
N ALA A 321 20.33 -5.84 -1.69
CA ALA A 321 20.77 -5.26 -2.96
C ALA A 321 20.36 -3.79 -3.07
N MET A 322 19.10 -3.46 -2.74
CA MET A 322 18.61 -2.08 -2.76
C MET A 322 19.34 -1.20 -1.73
N THR A 323 19.54 -1.70 -0.52
CA THR A 323 20.29 -0.97 0.52
C THR A 323 21.71 -0.66 0.06
N LEU A 324 22.42 -1.66 -0.48
CA LEU A 324 23.75 -1.48 -1.00
C LEU A 324 23.81 -0.46 -2.13
N LEU A 325 22.90 -0.57 -3.11
CA LEU A 325 22.81 0.38 -4.21
C LEU A 325 22.57 1.81 -3.71
N MET A 326 21.62 1.99 -2.80
CA MET A 326 21.30 3.32 -2.28
C MET A 326 22.42 3.92 -1.43
N LEU A 327 23.17 3.10 -0.69
CA LEU A 327 24.34 3.57 0.07
C LEU A 327 25.49 3.93 -0.86
N LEU A 328 25.76 3.13 -1.90
CA LEU A 328 26.80 3.42 -2.89
C LEU A 328 26.55 4.73 -3.65
N PHE A 329 25.30 5.00 -4.01
CA PHE A 329 24.89 6.19 -4.74
C PHE A 329 24.31 7.30 -3.86
N SER A 330 24.45 7.20 -2.54
CA SER A 330 23.85 8.13 -1.58
C SER A 330 24.25 9.59 -1.82
N LYS A 331 25.52 9.85 -2.10
CA LYS A 331 26.01 11.22 -2.40
C LYS A 331 25.36 11.79 -3.64
N GLN A 332 25.27 10.99 -4.72
CA GLN A 332 24.64 11.42 -5.98
C GLN A 332 23.13 11.64 -5.78
N ILE A 333 22.46 10.75 -5.05
CA ILE A 333 21.03 10.89 -4.77
C ILE A 333 20.76 12.14 -3.93
N LEU A 334 21.53 12.38 -2.87
CA LEU A 334 21.35 13.56 -2.03
C LEU A 334 21.69 14.87 -2.72
N SER A 335 22.62 14.87 -3.70
CA SER A 335 22.93 16.08 -4.47
C SER A 335 21.73 16.62 -5.27
N PHE A 336 20.76 15.78 -5.64
CA PHE A 336 19.52 16.22 -6.29
C PHE A 336 18.61 17.05 -5.40
N TYR A 337 18.75 16.95 -4.08
CA TYR A 337 17.90 17.64 -3.11
C TYR A 337 18.43 19.02 -2.72
N SER A 338 19.65 19.42 -3.15
CA SER A 338 20.27 20.71 -2.83
C SER A 338 20.23 21.07 -1.33
N LEU A 339 20.54 20.10 -0.47
CA LEU A 339 20.49 20.23 1.00
C LEU A 339 21.74 20.97 1.51
N SER A 340 21.60 21.59 2.71
CA SER A 340 22.75 22.06 3.47
C SER A 340 23.61 20.88 3.95
N GLU A 341 24.87 21.14 4.25
CA GLU A 341 25.81 20.12 4.73
C GLU A 341 25.29 19.44 6.02
N GLU A 342 24.74 20.23 6.95
CA GLU A 342 24.15 19.74 8.18
C GLU A 342 22.96 18.83 7.94
N THR A 343 22.02 19.24 7.06
CA THR A 343 20.86 18.42 6.70
C THR A 343 21.27 17.14 5.99
N THR A 344 22.29 17.19 5.13
CA THR A 344 22.82 16.02 4.42
C THR A 344 23.41 15.02 5.40
N THR A 345 24.21 15.46 6.35
CA THR A 345 24.83 14.63 7.38
C THR A 345 23.76 13.94 8.23
N MET A 346 22.80 14.70 8.74
CA MET A 346 21.68 14.19 9.54
C MET A 346 20.84 13.18 8.74
N THR A 347 20.55 13.46 7.46
CA THR A 347 19.83 12.54 6.57
C THR A 347 20.60 11.22 6.42
N MET A 348 21.92 11.28 6.22
CA MET A 348 22.75 10.08 6.08
C MET A 348 22.79 9.25 7.36
N GLU A 349 22.92 9.89 8.51
CA GLU A 349 22.94 9.18 9.81
C GLU A 349 21.66 8.35 10.00
N VAL A 350 20.51 8.97 9.85
CA VAL A 350 19.23 8.26 10.04
C VAL A 350 18.98 7.23 8.93
N PHE A 351 19.43 7.49 7.70
CA PHE A 351 19.29 6.54 6.59
C PHE A 351 20.20 5.31 6.76
N ILE A 352 21.41 5.46 7.30
CA ILE A 352 22.30 4.34 7.63
C ILE A 352 21.66 3.46 8.72
N VAL A 353 21.13 4.07 9.79
CA VAL A 353 20.43 3.33 10.85
C VAL A 353 19.24 2.55 10.27
N HIS A 354 18.42 3.20 9.41
CA HIS A 354 17.35 2.53 8.70
C HIS A 354 17.86 1.37 7.84
N GLY A 355 18.94 1.59 7.07
CA GLY A 355 19.53 0.59 6.19
C GLY A 355 19.97 -0.67 6.95
N ILE A 356 20.68 -0.51 8.06
CA ILE A 356 21.09 -1.61 8.93
C ILE A 356 19.86 -2.38 9.45
N CYS A 357 18.86 -1.67 9.96
CA CYS A 357 17.64 -2.30 10.43
C CYS A 357 16.85 -2.97 9.30
N ALA A 358 16.79 -2.34 8.12
CA ALA A 358 16.06 -2.90 6.98
C ALA A 358 16.65 -4.23 6.51
N VAL A 359 17.96 -4.36 6.43
CA VAL A 359 18.62 -5.62 6.03
C VAL A 359 18.48 -6.74 7.06
N ILE A 360 18.24 -6.42 8.33
CA ILE A 360 18.16 -7.42 9.42
C ILE A 360 16.69 -7.78 9.70
N VAL A 361 15.82 -6.80 9.87
CA VAL A 361 14.51 -7.00 10.53
C VAL A 361 13.33 -6.67 9.64
N TRP A 362 13.44 -5.77 8.65
CA TRP A 362 12.31 -5.33 7.85
C TRP A 362 11.55 -6.49 7.19
N PRO A 363 12.19 -7.50 6.58
CA PRO A 363 11.47 -8.64 6.01
C PRO A 363 10.63 -9.41 7.03
N LEU A 364 11.10 -9.53 8.28
CA LEU A 364 10.37 -10.20 9.36
C LEU A 364 9.17 -9.38 9.83
N ALA A 365 9.30 -8.05 9.85
CA ALA A 365 8.27 -7.13 10.33
C ALA A 365 7.17 -6.84 9.29
N PHE A 366 7.47 -6.89 7.98
CA PHE A 366 6.57 -6.45 6.92
C PHE A 366 6.26 -7.50 5.84
N ALA A 367 7.20 -8.38 5.48
CA ALA A 367 6.94 -9.43 4.52
C ALA A 367 6.31 -10.68 5.17
N LEU A 368 6.88 -11.17 6.27
CA LEU A 368 6.39 -12.37 6.97
C LEU A 368 4.92 -12.28 7.42
N PRO A 369 4.39 -11.15 7.94
CA PRO A 369 2.98 -11.07 8.31
C PRO A 369 2.02 -11.29 7.15
N ASN A 370 2.45 -11.12 5.90
CA ASN A 370 1.61 -11.47 4.74
C ASN A 370 1.39 -12.99 4.61
N ALA A 371 2.35 -13.82 5.05
CA ALA A 371 2.12 -15.25 5.15
C ALA A 371 1.09 -15.61 6.24
N LEU A 372 1.13 -14.91 7.38
CA LEU A 372 0.13 -15.07 8.44
C LEU A 372 -1.26 -14.60 8.00
N ARG A 373 -1.33 -13.45 7.29
CA ARG A 373 -2.59 -12.95 6.70
C ARG A 373 -3.16 -13.91 5.67
N ALA A 374 -2.31 -14.48 4.80
CA ALA A 374 -2.71 -15.51 3.85
C ALA A 374 -3.22 -16.80 4.51
N ALA A 375 -2.82 -17.03 5.76
CA ALA A 375 -3.30 -18.13 6.61
C ALA A 375 -4.43 -17.70 7.57
N ASN A 376 -5.13 -16.60 7.29
CA ASN A 376 -6.25 -16.05 8.06
C ASN A 376 -5.91 -15.52 9.48
N ASP A 377 -4.63 -15.48 9.87
CA ASP A 377 -4.18 -15.01 11.19
C ASP A 377 -4.03 -13.48 11.25
N VAL A 378 -5.03 -12.78 10.73
CA VAL A 378 -4.99 -11.31 10.53
C VAL A 378 -5.17 -10.53 11.82
N ARG A 379 -5.99 -11.05 12.74
CA ARG A 379 -6.21 -10.40 14.04
C ARG A 379 -4.92 -10.33 14.86
N PHE A 380 -4.13 -11.41 14.83
CA PHE A 380 -2.84 -11.44 15.52
C PHE A 380 -1.87 -10.42 14.91
N THR A 381 -1.76 -10.38 13.56
CA THR A 381 -0.88 -9.40 12.91
C THR A 381 -1.28 -7.97 13.21
N MET A 382 -2.58 -7.66 13.18
CA MET A 382 -3.12 -6.35 13.52
C MET A 382 -2.78 -5.97 14.97
N ILE A 383 -3.10 -6.82 15.96
CA ILE A 383 -2.88 -6.50 17.38
C ILE A 383 -1.40 -6.26 17.67
N VAL A 384 -0.52 -7.14 17.17
CA VAL A 384 0.93 -6.99 17.35
C VAL A 384 1.43 -5.70 16.70
N SER A 385 1.00 -5.41 15.48
CA SER A 385 1.41 -4.18 14.78
C SER A 385 0.93 -2.92 15.49
N LEU A 386 -0.30 -2.91 16.01
CA LEU A 386 -0.85 -1.78 16.75
C LEU A 386 -0.13 -1.56 18.07
N LEU A 387 0.01 -2.60 18.88
CA LEU A 387 0.71 -2.49 20.17
C LEU A 387 2.17 -2.07 19.97
N SER A 388 2.84 -2.65 18.99
CA SER A 388 4.22 -2.32 18.68
C SER A 388 4.36 -0.86 18.24
N MET A 389 3.46 -0.36 17.39
CA MET A 389 3.45 1.03 16.94
C MET A 389 3.28 2.01 18.09
N TRP A 390 2.32 1.76 18.99
CA TRP A 390 2.04 2.68 20.09
C TRP A 390 3.12 2.63 21.16
N ILE A 391 3.54 1.45 21.58
CA ILE A 391 4.50 1.27 22.69
C ILE A 391 5.92 1.58 22.21
N PHE A 392 6.40 0.89 21.18
CA PHE A 392 7.80 0.97 20.80
C PHE A 392 8.08 2.12 19.84
N ARG A 393 7.21 2.38 18.84
CA ARG A 393 7.51 3.45 17.90
C ARG A 393 7.19 4.82 18.47
N ILE A 394 5.99 5.07 18.98
CA ILE A 394 5.60 6.37 19.51
C ILE A 394 6.20 6.59 20.91
N GLY A 395 6.00 5.62 21.83
CA GLY A 395 6.50 5.75 23.21
C GLY A 395 8.01 5.89 23.29
N PHE A 396 8.75 5.01 22.59
CA PHE A 396 10.23 5.12 22.56
C PHE A 396 10.73 6.31 21.74
N SER A 397 9.99 6.78 20.72
CA SER A 397 10.35 8.03 20.05
C SER A 397 10.33 9.19 21.03
N TYR A 398 9.32 9.28 21.89
CA TYR A 398 9.26 10.31 22.92
C TYR A 398 10.42 10.19 23.92
N ILE A 399 10.69 8.97 24.38
CA ILE A 399 11.77 8.70 25.35
C ILE A 399 13.14 8.99 24.74
N LEU A 400 13.46 8.42 23.59
CA LEU A 400 14.81 8.55 22.99
C LEU A 400 15.04 9.94 22.41
N ALA A 401 14.06 10.49 21.67
CA ALA A 401 14.25 11.77 21.00
C ALA A 401 14.22 12.96 21.97
N ILE A 402 13.32 12.96 22.96
CA ILE A 402 13.13 14.09 23.87
C ILE A 402 13.88 13.87 25.19
N TYR A 403 13.62 12.77 25.92
CA TYR A 403 14.21 12.58 27.24
C TYR A 403 15.72 12.33 27.18
N PHE A 404 16.19 11.49 26.22
CA PHE A 404 17.61 11.25 25.99
C PHE A 404 18.27 12.27 25.06
N ASN A 405 17.55 13.29 24.57
CA ASN A 405 18.04 14.33 23.67
C ASN A 405 18.69 13.81 22.38
N MET A 406 18.25 12.64 21.86
CA MET A 406 18.79 12.07 20.62
C MET A 406 18.17 12.69 19.36
N GLY A 407 17.20 13.60 19.51
CA GLY A 407 16.55 14.27 18.37
C GLY A 407 15.93 13.29 17.38
N ILE A 408 16.09 13.60 16.08
CA ILE A 408 15.56 12.77 15.00
C ILE A 408 16.11 11.33 15.02
N LEU A 409 17.39 11.14 15.37
CA LEU A 409 18.01 9.82 15.44
C LEU A 409 17.27 8.91 16.42
N GLY A 410 16.81 9.47 17.57
CA GLY A 410 16.02 8.74 18.55
C GLY A 410 14.70 8.20 17.98
N THR A 411 14.03 8.95 17.09
CA THR A 411 12.79 8.49 16.45
C THR A 411 13.03 7.35 15.46
N TRP A 412 14.16 7.34 14.73
CA TRP A 412 14.51 6.27 13.80
C TRP A 412 14.99 5.01 14.53
N ILE A 413 15.70 5.15 15.66
CA ILE A 413 16.05 4.01 16.53
C ILE A 413 14.76 3.39 17.12
N ALA A 414 13.81 4.20 17.58
CA ALA A 414 12.52 3.72 18.06
C ALA A 414 11.76 2.93 16.98
N MET A 415 11.85 3.35 15.72
CA MET A 415 11.32 2.62 14.58
C MET A 415 11.99 1.24 14.43
N CYS A 416 13.31 1.16 14.61
CA CYS A 416 14.04 -0.10 14.54
C CYS A 416 13.63 -1.07 15.67
N ILE A 417 13.45 -0.55 16.87
CA ILE A 417 12.96 -1.33 18.03
C ILE A 417 11.55 -1.86 17.76
N ASP A 418 10.64 -1.03 17.23
CA ASP A 418 9.30 -1.45 16.80
C ASP A 418 9.38 -2.62 15.81
N TRP A 419 10.22 -2.53 14.79
CA TRP A 419 10.37 -3.59 13.79
C TRP A 419 10.92 -4.88 14.38
N PHE A 420 11.91 -4.78 15.28
CA PHE A 420 12.48 -5.93 15.96
C PHE A 420 11.44 -6.67 16.80
N CYS A 421 10.70 -5.95 17.64
CA CYS A 421 9.67 -6.53 18.51
C CYS A 421 8.55 -7.18 17.69
N ARG A 422 8.07 -6.48 16.66
CA ARG A 422 7.04 -6.99 15.74
C ARG A 422 7.52 -8.22 15.00
N GLY A 423 8.71 -8.16 14.40
CA GLY A 423 9.32 -9.26 13.66
C GLY A 423 9.51 -10.50 14.53
N ALA A 424 9.99 -10.34 15.76
CA ALA A 424 10.14 -11.43 16.72
C ALA A 424 8.78 -12.10 17.04
N CYS A 425 7.73 -11.31 17.28
CA CYS A 425 6.38 -11.82 17.51
C CYS A 425 5.87 -12.64 16.31
N PHE A 426 6.08 -12.16 15.08
CA PHE A 426 5.63 -12.87 13.88
C PHE A 426 6.42 -14.15 13.63
N VAL A 427 7.74 -14.14 13.83
CA VAL A 427 8.57 -15.35 13.73
C VAL A 427 8.12 -16.41 14.75
N ILE A 428 7.94 -16.04 16.01
CA ILE A 428 7.47 -16.95 17.05
C ILE A 428 6.09 -17.51 16.70
N ARG A 429 5.17 -16.65 16.22
CA ARG A 429 3.82 -17.09 15.82
C ARG A 429 3.86 -18.07 14.67
N PHE A 430 4.64 -17.77 13.63
CA PHE A 430 4.80 -18.63 12.47
C PHE A 430 5.46 -19.97 12.83
N ALA A 431 6.54 -19.96 13.62
CA ALA A 431 7.26 -21.14 14.06
C ALA A 431 6.38 -22.09 14.92
N ARG A 432 5.57 -21.52 15.83
CA ARG A 432 4.64 -22.29 16.66
C ARG A 432 3.49 -22.92 15.88
N GLY A 433 3.26 -22.56 14.61
CA GLY A 433 2.27 -23.17 13.74
C GLY A 433 0.81 -22.91 14.11
N LYS A 434 0.52 -21.96 15.00
CA LYS A 434 -0.87 -21.64 15.45
C LYS A 434 -1.77 -21.18 14.30
N TRP A 435 -1.21 -20.62 13.22
CA TRP A 435 -1.92 -20.22 12.00
C TRP A 435 -2.57 -21.40 11.25
N LYS A 436 -2.13 -22.65 11.48
CA LYS A 436 -2.69 -23.85 10.83
C LYS A 436 -4.14 -24.15 11.23
N ASN A 437 -4.58 -23.68 12.38
CA ASN A 437 -5.88 -23.98 12.97
C ASN A 437 -6.93 -22.89 12.67
N ILE A 438 -6.61 -21.91 11.79
CA ILE A 438 -7.50 -20.80 11.47
C ILE A 438 -7.97 -20.98 10.02
N SER A 439 -9.27 -21.25 9.84
CA SER A 439 -9.90 -21.34 8.52
C SER A 439 -11.13 -20.45 8.44
N PHE A 440 -11.31 -19.76 7.30
CA PHE A 440 -12.50 -18.97 6.99
C PHE A 440 -13.28 -19.55 5.80
N ILE A 441 -12.79 -20.61 5.18
CA ILE A 441 -13.41 -21.24 4.01
C ILE A 441 -14.07 -22.60 4.34
N ASP A 442 -13.89 -23.13 5.54
CA ASP A 442 -14.48 -24.38 5.99
C ASP A 442 -15.74 -24.18 6.88
N ASN A 443 -16.17 -22.92 7.11
CA ASN A 443 -17.32 -22.55 7.93
C ASN A 443 -18.52 -22.16 7.09
#